data_8c4d02fd1f960b2888a7af0b96a7c6de
#
_entry.id   8c4d02fd1f960b2888a7af0b96a7c6de
#
_cell.length_a   1.000
_cell.length_b   1.000
_cell.length_c   1.000
_cell.angle_alpha   90.00
_cell.angle_beta   90.00
_cell.angle_gamma   90.00
#
_symmetry.space_group_name_H-M   'P 1'
#
loop_
_entity.id
_entity.type
_entity.pdbx_description
1 polymer ?
#
loop_
_entity_poly.entity_id
_entity_poly.type
_entity_poly.pdbx_seq_one_letter_code
_entity_poly.pdbx_strand_id
1 'polypeptide(L)'
;MKLYYEKRGQGDPIVFVHGNGEDHHTFDTTVEVLEADHTCYAVDSRGHGESPSVEELHYEDMADDMVEFLETHDLNNITFFGFSDGAIVGLLTAMKTDRIGRLVICGANTEPRGIKGWAYRMFRGAYFLTHDPKMKVMLREPHITEEQLKQITIPTLVLAGDRDMIRERETKKIAAALPNSTLRILEEATHISYGQNSTRAAIEYIAWVQDLENR
;
A
#
# COMPACT_ATOMS: atom_id res chain seq x y z
N MET A 1 4.64 -15.98 -8.04
CA MET A 1 4.37 -16.91 -6.88
C MET A 1 2.88 -16.98 -6.62
N LYS A 2 2.32 -18.14 -6.19
CA LYS A 2 0.89 -18.21 -5.83
C LYS A 2 0.67 -17.61 -4.46
N LEU A 3 0.09 -16.41 -4.41
CA LEU A 3 -0.26 -15.73 -3.17
C LEU A 3 -1.60 -16.23 -2.62
N TYR A 4 -1.75 -16.22 -1.30
CA TYR A 4 -3.04 -16.40 -0.64
C TYR A 4 -3.84 -15.09 -0.70
N TYR A 5 -5.15 -15.19 -0.78
CA TYR A 5 -6.05 -14.04 -0.71
C TYR A 5 -7.44 -14.44 -0.25
N GLU A 6 -8.13 -13.51 0.37
CA GLU A 6 -9.57 -13.59 0.59
C GLU A 6 -10.31 -12.71 -0.42
N LYS A 7 -11.46 -13.21 -0.88
CA LYS A 7 -12.33 -12.50 -1.82
C LYS A 7 -13.70 -12.29 -1.21
N ARG A 8 -14.15 -11.03 -1.17
CA ARG A 8 -15.47 -10.64 -0.65
C ARG A 8 -16.14 -9.63 -1.57
N GLY A 9 -17.49 -9.58 -1.52
CA GLY A 9 -18.28 -8.60 -2.25
C GLY A 9 -18.43 -8.88 -3.75
N GLN A 10 -19.00 -7.88 -4.46
CA GLN A 10 -19.22 -7.92 -5.90
C GLN A 10 -19.18 -6.50 -6.47
N GLY A 11 -18.77 -6.33 -7.70
CA GLY A 11 -18.62 -5.04 -8.40
C GLY A 11 -17.19 -4.80 -8.85
N ASP A 12 -16.80 -3.55 -9.01
CA ASP A 12 -15.46 -3.16 -9.48
C ASP A 12 -14.36 -3.69 -8.57
N PRO A 13 -13.26 -4.25 -9.13
CA PRO A 13 -12.25 -4.92 -8.33
C PRO A 13 -11.37 -3.93 -7.56
N ILE A 14 -11.19 -4.20 -6.26
CA ILE A 14 -10.18 -3.59 -5.41
C ILE A 14 -9.22 -4.67 -4.91
N VAL A 15 -7.92 -4.45 -5.05
CA VAL A 15 -6.88 -5.33 -4.51
C VAL A 15 -6.19 -4.62 -3.35
N PHE A 16 -6.28 -5.22 -2.16
CA PHE A 16 -5.71 -4.71 -0.93
C PHE A 16 -4.40 -5.42 -0.62
N VAL A 17 -3.36 -4.64 -0.29
CA VAL A 17 -2.04 -5.16 0.10
C VAL A 17 -1.62 -4.50 1.42
N HIS A 18 -1.42 -5.33 2.43
CA HIS A 18 -1.14 -4.97 3.82
C HIS A 18 0.29 -4.47 4.06
N GLY A 19 0.54 -3.98 5.27
CA GLY A 19 1.85 -3.52 5.73
C GLY A 19 2.78 -4.63 6.21
N ASN A 20 3.96 -4.22 6.66
CA ASN A 20 4.99 -5.14 7.15
C ASN A 20 4.55 -5.93 8.38
N GLY A 21 4.71 -7.24 8.34
CA GLY A 21 4.37 -8.14 9.44
C GLY A 21 2.88 -8.35 9.67
N GLU A 22 2.04 -7.86 8.77
CA GLU A 22 0.59 -7.98 8.77
C GLU A 22 0.12 -9.09 7.80
N ASP A 23 -1.18 -9.19 7.57
CA ASP A 23 -1.83 -10.11 6.65
C ASP A 23 -3.14 -9.50 6.10
N HIS A 24 -3.92 -10.28 5.35
CA HIS A 24 -5.20 -9.87 4.74
C HIS A 24 -6.20 -9.29 5.74
N HIS A 25 -6.18 -9.70 7.02
CA HIS A 25 -7.06 -9.16 8.06
C HIS A 25 -6.83 -7.67 8.39
N THR A 26 -5.73 -7.08 7.96
CA THR A 26 -5.47 -5.64 8.09
C THR A 26 -6.63 -4.80 7.55
N PHE A 27 -7.32 -5.28 6.53
CA PHE A 27 -8.39 -4.55 5.86
C PHE A 27 -9.80 -5.02 6.17
N ASP A 28 -10.03 -5.91 7.14
CA ASP A 28 -11.38 -6.47 7.41
C ASP A 28 -12.45 -5.38 7.52
N THR A 29 -12.21 -4.35 8.35
CA THR A 29 -13.15 -3.22 8.52
C THR A 29 -13.27 -2.35 7.26
N THR A 30 -12.19 -2.17 6.50
CA THR A 30 -12.20 -1.42 5.23
C THR A 30 -13.01 -2.18 4.18
N VAL A 31 -12.81 -3.49 4.09
CA VAL A 31 -13.53 -4.40 3.19
C VAL A 31 -15.02 -4.43 3.53
N GLU A 32 -15.40 -4.52 4.82
CA GLU A 32 -16.82 -4.45 5.25
C GLU A 32 -17.55 -3.20 4.74
N VAL A 33 -16.85 -2.07 4.64
CA VAL A 33 -17.44 -0.83 4.10
C VAL A 33 -17.58 -0.88 2.58
N LEU A 34 -16.65 -1.53 1.87
CA LEU A 34 -16.54 -1.45 0.41
C LEU A 34 -17.14 -2.65 -0.33
N GLU A 35 -17.34 -3.79 0.32
CA GLU A 35 -17.80 -5.04 -0.31
C GLU A 35 -19.22 -4.98 -0.86
N ALA A 36 -20.03 -3.97 -0.46
CA ALA A 36 -21.38 -3.79 -0.98
C ALA A 36 -21.37 -3.45 -2.49
N ASP A 37 -20.38 -2.67 -2.93
CA ASP A 37 -20.30 -2.13 -4.29
C ASP A 37 -19.01 -2.56 -5.03
N HIS A 38 -18.12 -3.29 -4.36
CA HIS A 38 -16.82 -3.68 -4.90
C HIS A 38 -16.52 -5.16 -4.67
N THR A 39 -15.76 -5.75 -5.59
CA THR A 39 -15.13 -7.05 -5.38
C THR A 39 -13.77 -6.82 -4.73
N CYS A 40 -13.65 -7.12 -3.44
CA CYS A 40 -12.46 -6.89 -2.63
C CYS A 40 -11.59 -8.15 -2.61
N TYR A 41 -10.31 -8.03 -2.98
CA TYR A 41 -9.28 -9.07 -2.87
C TYR A 41 -8.26 -8.62 -1.83
N ALA A 42 -8.30 -9.18 -0.63
CA ALA A 42 -7.30 -8.92 0.41
C ALA A 42 -6.19 -9.97 0.29
N VAL A 43 -5.00 -9.54 -0.12
CA VAL A 43 -3.90 -10.42 -0.54
C VAL A 43 -2.80 -10.44 0.52
N ASP A 44 -2.35 -11.64 0.90
CA ASP A 44 -1.14 -11.83 1.70
C ASP A 44 0.10 -11.74 0.82
N SER A 45 0.98 -10.81 1.11
CA SER A 45 2.28 -10.69 0.43
C SER A 45 3.17 -11.91 0.71
N ARG A 46 4.12 -12.20 -0.20
CA ARG A 46 5.14 -13.25 0.06
C ARG A 46 5.74 -13.10 1.45
N GLY A 47 5.95 -14.19 2.15
CA GLY A 47 6.50 -14.20 3.51
C GLY A 47 5.56 -13.73 4.61
N HIS A 48 4.26 -13.48 4.31
CA HIS A 48 3.25 -12.99 5.24
C HIS A 48 1.99 -13.87 5.20
N GLY A 49 1.22 -13.85 6.29
CA GLY A 49 -0.05 -14.56 6.42
C GLY A 49 0.03 -16.02 5.99
N GLU A 50 -0.88 -16.42 5.13
CA GLU A 50 -0.99 -17.77 4.55
C GLU A 50 -0.18 -17.92 3.23
N SER A 51 0.47 -16.84 2.75
CA SER A 51 1.33 -16.90 1.57
C SER A 51 2.66 -17.58 1.86
N PRO A 52 3.30 -18.20 0.83
CA PRO A 52 4.54 -18.93 1.03
C PRO A 52 5.65 -18.09 1.66
N SER A 53 6.35 -18.68 2.64
CA SER A 53 7.51 -18.06 3.28
C SER A 53 8.70 -17.99 2.32
N VAL A 54 9.56 -16.98 2.52
CA VAL A 54 10.77 -16.74 1.74
C VAL A 54 11.94 -16.40 2.67
N GLU A 55 13.16 -16.66 2.23
CA GLU A 55 14.37 -16.35 3.03
C GLU A 55 14.70 -14.86 3.02
N GLU A 56 14.46 -14.19 1.88
CA GLU A 56 14.68 -12.76 1.72
C GLU A 56 13.43 -12.08 1.15
N LEU A 57 13.24 -10.82 1.54
CA LEU A 57 12.16 -9.97 1.06
C LEU A 57 12.74 -8.77 0.33
N HIS A 58 12.15 -8.49 -0.85
CA HIS A 58 12.41 -7.31 -1.66
C HIS A 58 11.07 -6.75 -2.17
N TYR A 59 10.89 -5.42 -2.11
CA TYR A 59 9.64 -4.81 -2.61
C TYR A 59 9.45 -4.99 -4.12
N GLU A 60 10.54 -5.06 -4.88
CA GLU A 60 10.48 -5.35 -6.32
C GLU A 60 9.90 -6.73 -6.61
N ASP A 61 10.31 -7.75 -5.85
CA ASP A 61 9.78 -9.09 -5.97
C ASP A 61 8.29 -9.16 -5.56
N MET A 62 7.91 -8.41 -4.51
CA MET A 62 6.51 -8.31 -4.09
C MET A 62 5.65 -7.65 -5.17
N ALA A 63 6.20 -6.64 -5.86
CA ALA A 63 5.51 -6.00 -6.98
C ALA A 63 5.38 -6.95 -8.18
N ASP A 64 6.38 -7.76 -8.48
CA ASP A 64 6.31 -8.78 -9.54
C ASP A 64 5.26 -9.85 -9.24
N ASP A 65 5.14 -10.27 -7.97
CA ASP A 65 4.05 -11.16 -7.54
C ASP A 65 2.67 -10.54 -7.76
N MET A 66 2.53 -9.23 -7.50
CA MET A 66 1.26 -8.54 -7.71
C MET A 66 0.91 -8.44 -9.19
N VAL A 67 1.90 -8.21 -10.08
CA VAL A 67 1.67 -8.27 -11.53
C VAL A 67 1.19 -9.66 -11.93
N GLU A 68 1.89 -10.74 -11.49
CA GLU A 68 1.48 -12.13 -11.74
C GLU A 68 0.07 -12.43 -11.20
N PHE A 69 -0.25 -11.90 -10.00
CA PHE A 69 -1.58 -12.03 -9.39
C PHE A 69 -2.68 -11.41 -10.26
N LEU A 70 -2.48 -10.17 -10.71
CA LEU A 70 -3.42 -9.45 -11.56
C LEU A 70 -3.62 -10.16 -12.91
N GLU A 71 -2.57 -10.68 -13.51
CA GLU A 71 -2.62 -11.45 -14.75
C GLU A 71 -3.34 -12.79 -14.58
N THR A 72 -2.98 -13.55 -13.55
CA THR A 72 -3.54 -14.89 -13.28
C THR A 72 -5.04 -14.84 -13.02
N HIS A 73 -5.52 -13.77 -12.39
CA HIS A 73 -6.94 -13.58 -12.09
C HIS A 73 -7.69 -12.74 -13.13
N ASP A 74 -7.02 -12.37 -14.24
CA ASP A 74 -7.53 -11.51 -15.32
C ASP A 74 -8.16 -10.21 -14.76
N LEU A 75 -7.54 -9.63 -13.74
CA LEU A 75 -7.97 -8.38 -13.12
C LEU A 75 -7.45 -7.20 -13.93
N ASN A 76 -8.36 -6.33 -14.37
CA ASN A 76 -8.06 -5.17 -15.19
C ASN A 76 -8.78 -3.94 -14.64
N ASN A 77 -8.22 -2.75 -14.84
CA ASN A 77 -8.76 -1.48 -14.38
C ASN A 77 -9.11 -1.48 -12.88
N ILE A 78 -8.29 -2.16 -12.08
CA ILE A 78 -8.51 -2.30 -10.64
C ILE A 78 -8.20 -1.02 -9.87
N THR A 79 -8.76 -0.88 -8.66
CA THR A 79 -8.19 -0.02 -7.63
C THR A 79 -7.16 -0.84 -6.82
N PHE A 80 -5.90 -0.40 -6.82
CA PHE A 80 -4.89 -0.96 -5.92
C PHE A 80 -4.89 -0.16 -4.62
N PHE A 81 -5.12 -0.81 -3.50
CA PHE A 81 -5.20 -0.19 -2.18
C PHE A 81 -4.09 -0.74 -1.29
N GLY A 82 -3.03 0.04 -1.11
CA GLY A 82 -1.86 -0.38 -0.33
C GLY A 82 -1.71 0.38 0.98
N PHE A 83 -1.31 -0.33 2.03
CA PHE A 83 -0.96 0.26 3.32
C PHE A 83 0.50 -0.01 3.65
N SER A 84 1.25 1.03 4.07
CA SER A 84 2.65 0.91 4.50
C SER A 84 3.52 0.24 3.42
N ASP A 85 4.06 -0.95 3.68
CA ASP A 85 4.80 -1.74 2.69
C ASP A 85 3.93 -2.04 1.46
N GLY A 86 2.64 -2.36 1.65
CA GLY A 86 1.70 -2.55 0.54
C GLY A 86 1.53 -1.30 -0.33
N ALA A 87 1.65 -0.10 0.24
CA ALA A 87 1.64 1.14 -0.52
C ALA A 87 2.92 1.33 -1.35
N ILE A 88 4.08 0.90 -0.86
CA ILE A 88 5.34 0.84 -1.61
C ILE A 88 5.21 -0.14 -2.77
N VAL A 89 4.69 -1.35 -2.49
CA VAL A 89 4.42 -2.37 -3.50
C VAL A 89 3.46 -1.85 -4.56
N GLY A 90 2.41 -1.11 -4.17
CA GLY A 90 1.47 -0.48 -5.09
C GLY A 90 2.12 0.51 -6.05
N LEU A 91 3.03 1.36 -5.56
CA LEU A 91 3.82 2.27 -6.41
C LEU A 91 4.66 1.50 -7.43
N LEU A 92 5.39 0.46 -6.98
CA LEU A 92 6.23 -0.35 -7.85
C LEU A 92 5.41 -1.16 -8.87
N THR A 93 4.28 -1.73 -8.46
CA THR A 93 3.37 -2.48 -9.34
C THR A 93 2.79 -1.56 -10.43
N ALA A 94 2.39 -0.33 -10.07
CA ALA A 94 1.83 0.63 -11.02
C ALA A 94 2.83 1.08 -12.11
N MET A 95 4.14 0.92 -11.88
CA MET A 95 5.17 1.17 -12.89
C MET A 95 5.37 -0.02 -13.84
N LYS A 96 4.87 -1.22 -13.49
CA LYS A 96 5.12 -2.47 -14.20
C LYS A 96 3.94 -2.96 -15.03
N THR A 97 2.72 -2.46 -14.78
CA THR A 97 1.50 -2.92 -15.45
C THR A 97 0.50 -1.79 -15.67
N ASP A 98 -0.28 -1.88 -16.72
CA ASP A 98 -1.41 -0.98 -17.03
C ASP A 98 -2.76 -1.46 -16.47
N ARG A 99 -2.77 -2.58 -15.71
CA ARG A 99 -3.98 -3.17 -15.14
C ARG A 99 -4.57 -2.37 -13.97
N ILE A 100 -3.82 -1.41 -13.42
CA ILE A 100 -4.26 -0.55 -12.33
C ILE A 100 -4.90 0.72 -12.89
N GLY A 101 -6.18 0.92 -12.63
CA GLY A 101 -6.92 2.12 -13.03
C GLY A 101 -6.87 3.25 -11.98
N ARG A 102 -6.77 2.90 -10.72
CA ARG A 102 -6.65 3.83 -9.58
C ARG A 102 -5.69 3.28 -8.53
N LEU A 103 -4.95 4.17 -7.87
CA LEU A 103 -4.01 3.80 -6.82
C LEU A 103 -4.36 4.55 -5.52
N VAL A 104 -4.45 3.82 -4.41
CA VAL A 104 -4.57 4.37 -3.06
C VAL A 104 -3.35 3.93 -2.26
N ILE A 105 -2.56 4.89 -1.79
CA ILE A 105 -1.37 4.65 -1.00
C ILE A 105 -1.48 5.29 0.37
N CYS A 106 -1.46 4.47 1.39
CA CYS A 106 -1.60 4.83 2.79
C CYS A 106 -0.25 4.68 3.49
N GLY A 107 0.42 5.79 3.84
CA GLY A 107 1.65 5.76 4.63
C GLY A 107 2.88 5.19 3.90
N ALA A 108 3.04 5.49 2.62
CA ALA A 108 4.20 5.10 1.83
C ALA A 108 5.44 5.95 2.11
N ASN A 109 6.62 5.38 1.87
CA ASN A 109 7.89 6.09 1.77
C ASN A 109 8.66 5.64 0.51
N THR A 110 9.53 6.50 -0.02
CA THR A 110 10.36 6.20 -1.19
C THR A 110 11.79 5.80 -0.84
N GLU A 111 12.20 6.03 0.40
CA GLU A 111 13.50 5.64 0.95
C GLU A 111 13.39 5.34 2.45
N PRO A 112 14.28 4.53 3.05
CA PRO A 112 14.25 4.23 4.49
C PRO A 112 14.31 5.49 5.37
N ARG A 113 14.93 6.58 4.89
CA ARG A 113 14.99 7.87 5.60
C ARG A 113 13.67 8.63 5.61
N GLY A 114 12.68 8.21 4.83
CA GLY A 114 11.29 8.69 4.88
C GLY A 114 10.62 8.37 6.21
N ILE A 115 11.06 7.32 6.90
CA ILE A 115 10.60 6.93 8.24
C ILE A 115 11.18 7.88 9.30
N LYS A 116 10.39 8.26 10.32
CA LYS A 116 10.87 9.06 11.46
C LYS A 116 11.96 8.31 12.23
N GLY A 117 13.00 9.03 12.69
CA GLY A 117 14.18 8.42 13.27
C GLY A 117 13.96 7.55 14.51
N TRP A 118 12.87 7.79 15.27
CA TRP A 118 12.54 6.93 16.41
C TRP A 118 12.02 5.55 15.94
N ALA A 119 11.17 5.51 14.92
CA ALA A 119 10.64 4.27 14.34
C ALA A 119 11.75 3.49 13.62
N TYR A 120 12.58 4.17 12.84
CA TYR A 120 13.74 3.54 12.20
C TYR A 120 14.68 2.88 13.22
N ARG A 121 14.97 3.56 14.37
CA ARG A 121 15.78 2.95 15.43
C ARG A 121 15.12 1.75 16.08
N MET A 122 13.78 1.78 16.24
CA MET A 122 13.00 0.66 16.75
C MET A 122 13.12 -0.56 15.79
N PHE A 123 12.91 -0.37 14.50
CA PHE A 123 13.03 -1.43 13.49
C PHE A 123 14.44 -2.00 13.42
N ARG A 124 15.47 -1.14 13.52
CA ARG A 124 16.87 -1.57 13.57
C ARG A 124 17.18 -2.40 14.81
N GLY A 125 16.63 -2.03 15.96
CA GLY A 125 16.75 -2.81 17.20
C GLY A 125 16.07 -4.17 17.08
N ALA A 126 14.86 -4.21 16.53
CA ALA A 126 14.13 -5.45 16.29
C ALA A 126 14.93 -6.38 15.34
N TYR A 127 15.44 -5.84 14.22
CA TYR A 127 16.26 -6.61 13.29
C TYR A 127 17.53 -7.17 13.95
N PHE A 128 18.20 -6.39 14.77
CA PHE A 128 19.41 -6.85 15.49
C PHE A 128 19.12 -8.06 16.39
N LEU A 129 17.93 -8.12 16.98
CA LEU A 129 17.53 -9.21 17.88
C LEU A 129 16.99 -10.44 17.15
N THR A 130 16.25 -10.24 16.06
CA THR A 130 15.47 -11.31 15.42
C THR A 130 16.06 -11.79 14.10
N HIS A 131 16.81 -10.94 13.41
CA HIS A 131 17.29 -11.12 12.02
C HIS A 131 16.11 -11.36 11.03
N ASP A 132 14.91 -10.88 11.39
CA ASP A 132 13.71 -11.05 10.58
C ASP A 132 13.87 -10.33 9.22
N PRO A 133 13.68 -11.02 8.08
CA PRO A 133 13.76 -10.41 6.76
C PRO A 133 12.75 -9.28 6.54
N LYS A 134 11.62 -9.29 7.25
CA LYS A 134 10.62 -8.21 7.23
C LYS A 134 11.20 -6.89 7.76
N MET A 135 11.98 -6.96 8.84
CA MET A 135 12.66 -5.76 9.35
C MET A 135 13.83 -5.35 8.43
N LYS A 136 14.52 -6.34 7.82
CA LYS A 136 15.64 -6.09 6.91
C LYS A 136 15.21 -5.26 5.69
N VAL A 137 14.08 -5.60 5.06
CA VAL A 137 13.60 -4.88 3.87
C VAL A 137 13.30 -3.41 4.20
N MET A 138 12.55 -3.10 5.25
CA MET A 138 12.26 -1.72 5.67
C MET A 138 13.48 -0.86 5.97
N LEU A 139 14.59 -1.48 6.42
CA LEU A 139 15.83 -0.77 6.74
C LEU A 139 16.70 -0.48 5.53
N ARG A 140 16.51 -1.21 4.43
CA ARG A 140 17.35 -1.17 3.23
C ARG A 140 16.64 -0.64 2.00
N GLU A 141 15.33 -0.77 1.94
CA GLU A 141 14.47 -0.42 0.81
C GLU A 141 13.28 0.45 1.28
N PRO A 142 12.52 1.07 0.40
CA PRO A 142 12.74 1.16 -1.05
C PRO A 142 13.79 2.22 -1.45
N HIS A 143 14.01 2.32 -2.78
CA HIS A 143 14.78 3.42 -3.39
C HIS A 143 14.05 3.89 -4.65
N ILE A 144 12.89 4.54 -4.47
CA ILE A 144 12.05 5.03 -5.56
C ILE A 144 12.41 6.50 -5.86
N THR A 145 12.77 6.79 -7.10
CA THR A 145 13.12 8.16 -7.53
C THR A 145 11.89 8.97 -7.93
N GLU A 146 12.03 10.28 -7.99
CA GLU A 146 10.97 11.18 -8.49
C GLU A 146 10.65 10.91 -9.96
N GLU A 147 11.66 10.55 -10.76
CA GLU A 147 11.50 10.20 -12.17
C GLU A 147 10.66 8.94 -12.36
N GLN A 148 10.81 7.97 -11.46
CA GLN A 148 9.97 6.77 -11.43
C GLN A 148 8.52 7.13 -11.03
N LEU A 149 8.33 7.94 -10.00
CA LEU A 149 6.98 8.37 -9.58
C LEU A 149 6.24 9.13 -10.68
N LYS A 150 6.94 9.95 -11.49
CA LYS A 150 6.35 10.67 -12.63
C LYS A 150 5.80 9.77 -13.74
N GLN A 151 6.20 8.49 -13.78
CA GLN A 151 5.67 7.53 -14.74
C GLN A 151 4.26 7.03 -14.35
N ILE A 152 3.86 7.19 -13.08
CA ILE A 152 2.54 6.78 -12.59
C ILE A 152 1.55 7.92 -12.90
N THR A 153 0.83 7.82 -14.01
CA THR A 153 -0.10 8.85 -14.48
C THR A 153 -1.55 8.61 -14.08
N ILE A 154 -1.85 7.43 -13.53
CA ILE A 154 -3.19 7.06 -13.07
C ILE A 154 -3.61 7.93 -11.86
N PRO A 155 -4.92 8.14 -11.65
CA PRO A 155 -5.42 8.81 -10.45
C PRO A 155 -4.89 8.12 -9.19
N THR A 156 -4.24 8.90 -8.32
CA THR A 156 -3.62 8.38 -7.09
C THR A 156 -4.07 9.18 -5.87
N LEU A 157 -4.66 8.48 -4.89
CA LEU A 157 -4.94 9.04 -3.57
C LEU A 157 -3.77 8.75 -2.63
N VAL A 158 -3.17 9.81 -2.09
CA VAL A 158 -2.07 9.73 -1.13
C VAL A 158 -2.60 10.08 0.25
N LEU A 159 -2.64 9.10 1.16
CA LEU A 159 -3.12 9.25 2.54
C LEU A 159 -1.98 9.14 3.54
N ALA A 160 -1.99 9.99 4.56
CA ALA A 160 -1.14 9.88 5.74
C ALA A 160 -1.80 10.52 6.96
N GLY A 161 -1.41 10.11 8.15
CA GLY A 161 -1.79 10.80 9.38
C GLY A 161 -0.84 11.95 9.71
N ASP A 162 -1.33 12.99 10.39
CA ASP A 162 -0.49 14.09 10.92
C ASP A 162 0.49 13.60 12.01
N ARG A 163 0.15 12.49 12.68
CA ARG A 163 0.97 11.81 13.70
C ARG A 163 1.61 10.52 13.19
N ASP A 164 1.69 10.34 11.86
CA ASP A 164 2.25 9.16 11.22
C ASP A 164 3.73 8.94 11.57
N MET A 165 4.21 7.68 11.50
CA MET A 165 5.63 7.36 11.60
C MET A 165 6.40 7.70 10.31
N ILE A 166 5.72 7.83 9.18
CA ILE A 166 6.28 8.40 7.95
C ILE A 166 6.40 9.91 8.13
N ARG A 167 7.46 10.50 7.62
CA ARG A 167 7.65 11.94 7.69
C ARG A 167 6.67 12.64 6.75
N GLU A 168 5.96 13.63 7.23
CA GLU A 168 5.02 14.42 6.40
C GLU A 168 5.66 14.98 5.13
N ARG A 169 6.94 15.43 5.22
CA ARG A 169 7.70 15.87 4.05
C ARG A 169 7.88 14.78 2.99
N GLU A 170 7.97 13.52 3.41
CA GLU A 170 8.08 12.35 2.52
C GLU A 170 6.75 12.14 1.78
N THR A 171 5.66 12.13 2.50
CA THR A 171 4.31 12.03 1.92
C THR A 171 4.05 13.16 0.92
N LYS A 172 4.41 14.41 1.29
CA LYS A 172 4.28 15.58 0.39
C LYS A 172 5.17 15.47 -0.84
N LYS A 173 6.39 14.94 -0.71
CA LYS A 173 7.30 14.68 -1.82
C LYS A 173 6.70 13.66 -2.81
N ILE A 174 6.17 12.56 -2.31
CA ILE A 174 5.49 11.55 -3.13
C ILE A 174 4.33 12.18 -3.89
N ALA A 175 3.43 12.87 -3.19
CA ALA A 175 2.27 13.50 -3.81
C ALA A 175 2.66 14.54 -4.86
N ALA A 176 3.71 15.34 -4.62
CA ALA A 176 4.18 16.34 -5.58
C ALA A 176 4.83 15.73 -6.84
N ALA A 177 5.41 14.52 -6.73
CA ALA A 177 6.06 13.85 -7.84
C ALA A 177 5.06 13.07 -8.74
N LEU A 178 3.93 12.65 -8.19
CA LEU A 178 2.87 11.94 -8.92
C LEU A 178 2.02 12.93 -9.74
N PRO A 179 1.94 12.79 -11.09
CA PRO A 179 1.26 13.78 -11.95
C PRO A 179 -0.23 13.96 -11.69
N ASN A 180 -0.91 12.90 -11.22
CA ASN A 180 -2.36 12.90 -11.00
C ASN A 180 -2.68 12.44 -9.58
N SER A 181 -2.16 13.15 -8.59
CA SER A 181 -2.34 12.82 -7.18
C SER A 181 -3.33 13.74 -6.47
N THR A 182 -4.03 13.18 -5.48
CA THR A 182 -4.77 13.90 -4.44
C THR A 182 -4.15 13.57 -3.09
N LEU A 183 -3.64 14.57 -2.38
CA LEU A 183 -3.07 14.41 -1.05
C LEU A 183 -4.11 14.70 0.03
N ARG A 184 -4.25 13.79 0.99
CA ARG A 184 -5.05 14.02 2.21
C ARG A 184 -4.23 13.65 3.45
N ILE A 185 -4.07 14.62 4.36
CA ILE A 185 -3.45 14.42 5.66
C ILE A 185 -4.57 14.35 6.69
N LEU A 186 -4.69 13.22 7.37
CA LEU A 186 -5.75 12.93 8.32
C LEU A 186 -5.38 13.49 9.69
N GLU A 187 -6.24 14.34 10.23
CA GLU A 187 -6.04 14.94 11.55
C GLU A 187 -6.11 13.88 12.65
N GLU A 188 -5.26 14.05 13.68
CA GLU A 188 -5.15 13.15 14.83
C GLU A 188 -4.93 11.67 14.50
N ALA A 189 -4.41 11.37 13.31
CA ALA A 189 -4.19 10.03 12.84
C ALA A 189 -2.73 9.59 12.96
N THR A 190 -2.53 8.44 13.58
CA THR A 190 -1.25 7.72 13.59
C THR A 190 -1.22 6.75 12.42
N HIS A 191 -0.04 6.21 12.08
CA HIS A 191 0.14 5.23 11.01
C HIS A 191 -0.90 4.09 11.05
N ILE A 192 -1.08 3.50 12.22
CA ILE A 192 -2.00 2.36 12.42
C ILE A 192 -3.47 2.80 12.40
N SER A 193 -3.81 3.94 13.01
CA SER A 193 -5.20 4.31 13.29
C SER A 193 -6.08 4.60 12.07
N TYR A 194 -5.49 4.76 10.88
CA TYR A 194 -6.24 4.94 9.64
C TYR A 194 -6.00 3.83 8.61
N GLY A 195 -4.89 3.11 8.71
CA GLY A 195 -4.51 2.08 7.74
C GLY A 195 -4.93 0.67 8.14
N GLN A 196 -5.05 0.40 9.46
CA GLN A 196 -5.27 -0.95 10.00
C GLN A 196 -6.67 -1.03 10.63
N ASN A 197 -7.50 -1.97 10.17
CA ASN A 197 -8.86 -2.21 10.68
C ASN A 197 -9.65 -0.92 10.97
N SER A 198 -9.66 -0.02 9.97
CA SER A 198 -10.21 1.32 10.11
C SER A 198 -11.12 1.68 8.93
N THR A 199 -12.27 2.27 9.23
CA THR A 199 -13.16 2.82 8.19
C THR A 199 -12.62 4.12 7.58
N ARG A 200 -11.64 4.78 8.20
CA ARG A 200 -11.16 6.12 7.78
C ARG A 200 -10.63 6.12 6.36
N ALA A 201 -9.77 5.16 6.01
CA ALA A 201 -9.21 5.07 4.67
C ALA A 201 -10.29 4.73 3.62
N ALA A 202 -11.29 3.90 3.97
CA ALA A 202 -12.43 3.62 3.11
C ALA A 202 -13.28 4.87 2.85
N ILE A 203 -13.58 5.66 3.89
CA ILE A 203 -14.35 6.91 3.77
C ILE A 203 -13.62 7.91 2.86
N GLU A 204 -12.31 8.07 3.04
CA GLU A 204 -11.50 8.94 2.19
C GLU A 204 -11.46 8.47 0.73
N TYR A 205 -11.37 7.16 0.52
CA TYR A 205 -11.44 6.58 -0.81
C TYR A 205 -12.79 6.86 -1.50
N ILE A 206 -13.91 6.60 -0.82
CA ILE A 206 -15.26 6.85 -1.36
C ILE A 206 -15.43 8.33 -1.73
N ALA A 207 -15.07 9.24 -0.83
CA ALA A 207 -15.16 10.68 -1.09
C ALA A 207 -14.26 11.11 -2.27
N TRP A 208 -13.06 10.52 -2.38
CA TRP A 208 -12.17 10.81 -3.50
C TRP A 208 -12.70 10.31 -4.84
N VAL A 209 -13.28 9.11 -4.90
CA VAL A 209 -13.90 8.57 -6.12
C VAL A 209 -15.04 9.48 -6.58
N GLN A 210 -15.93 9.91 -5.65
CA GLN A 210 -16.99 10.86 -5.95
C GLN A 210 -16.45 12.20 -6.50
N ASP A 211 -15.33 12.70 -5.95
CA ASP A 211 -14.67 13.91 -6.45
C ASP A 211 -14.13 13.72 -7.88
N LEU A 212 -13.66 12.52 -8.24
CA LEU A 212 -13.17 12.21 -9.59
C LEU A 212 -14.32 12.15 -10.62
N GLU A 213 -15.47 11.58 -10.24
CA GLU A 213 -16.63 11.44 -11.10
C GLU A 213 -17.36 12.77 -11.36
N ASN A 214 -17.20 13.75 -10.48
CA ASN A 214 -17.79 15.07 -10.59
C ASN A 214 -16.92 16.09 -11.37
N ARG A 215 -15.77 15.68 -11.90
CA ARG A 215 -14.84 16.52 -12.70
C ARG A 215 -15.08 16.35 -14.19
#